data_20100d71cc0b7db8bae6bf90bbfda772
#
_entry.id   20100d71cc0b7db8bae6bf90bbfda772
#
_cell.length_a   1.000
_cell.length_b   1.000
_cell.length_c   1.000
_cell.angle_alpha   90.00
_cell.angle_beta   90.00
_cell.angle_gamma   90.00
#
_symmetry.space_group_name_H-M   'P 1'
#
loop_
_entity.id
_entity.type
_entity.pdbx_description
1 polymer ?
#
loop_
_entity_poly.entity_id
_entity_poly.type
_entity_poly.pdbx_seq_one_letter_code
_entity_poly.pdbx_strand_id
1 'polypeptide(L)'
;MRGARPKLAAALLVLAAAAPAAADEIDGYIRREMQARRIPGVALAVVRHGAVEKLKGYGFANLEHEVPVTPDTVFELASVTKQFTAAAVMTLVEDGRVKLDESIVTYLPPSPDVWKPITVRHLLTHTSGLPGLARGFNSLQQGPERVNYSTADLFESATKDPLDFVPGARFQYSDVGYMLLGMIVEKASGRRWGTYLDERFFKPLGMASTSVLDHQRILKHRAAGYTIRDGELVNIRRIWDIEMPSHYGVFSTVKDLVTWDAALESGRVLTPGSLAQMWTPLKRNDGGTGLYGFGWGVYDRRGHRWISHTGLTGTEYSRFPDDRLTVIVLTNLGGFIGGVSTADPWGLTYGVAGRYVPGLFVGNESPQPDSEPALTRRLRATLERLARGEEAPGVTPGLRAAISRATLARRLGTLQSFTFITCDDERGRERHGDQVKRVCHYRAVNAFGTRYYSFWLAADGRVVDLGSLAE
;
A
#
# COMPACT_ATOMS: atom_id res chain seq x y z
N MET A 1 2.44 52.13 56.81
CA MET A 1 2.45 50.73 56.36
C MET A 1 2.22 50.70 54.83
N ARG A 2 3.23 50.42 54.07
CA ARG A 2 3.16 50.46 52.58
C ARG A 2 2.92 49.03 52.08
N GLY A 3 1.77 48.83 51.41
CA GLY A 3 1.40 47.55 50.79
C GLY A 3 2.15 47.30 49.49
N ALA A 4 2.85 46.18 49.42
CA ALA A 4 3.50 45.71 48.19
C ALA A 4 2.50 45.05 47.25
N ARG A 5 2.45 45.51 46.00
CA ARG A 5 1.67 44.91 44.91
C ARG A 5 2.53 43.80 44.24
N PRO A 6 2.02 42.61 43.98
CA PRO A 6 2.73 41.61 43.22
C PRO A 6 2.74 41.97 41.72
N LYS A 7 3.92 41.87 41.09
CA LYS A 7 4.10 41.96 39.64
C LYS A 7 3.68 40.65 39.00
N LEU A 8 2.60 40.63 38.22
CA LEU A 8 2.29 39.52 37.31
C LEU A 8 3.31 39.54 36.17
N ALA A 9 4.10 38.49 36.07
CA ALA A 9 4.91 38.23 34.90
C ALA A 9 4.02 37.59 33.82
N ALA A 10 3.81 38.27 32.71
CA ALA A 10 3.14 37.75 31.54
C ALA A 10 4.14 36.82 30.81
N ALA A 11 3.88 35.51 30.86
CA ALA A 11 4.56 34.55 29.99
C ALA A 11 3.96 34.62 28.58
N LEU A 12 4.71 35.22 27.64
CA LEU A 12 4.40 35.11 26.21
C LEU A 12 4.56 33.66 25.75
N LEU A 13 3.45 33.00 25.45
CA LEU A 13 3.46 31.77 24.65
C LEU A 13 3.77 32.17 23.21
N VAL A 14 4.98 31.84 22.77
CA VAL A 14 5.33 31.86 21.33
C VAL A 14 4.72 30.60 20.74
N LEU A 15 3.52 30.69 20.18
CA LEU A 15 2.98 29.65 19.31
C LEU A 15 3.79 29.67 18.00
N ALA A 16 4.49 28.59 17.74
CA ALA A 16 5.22 28.39 16.51
C ALA A 16 4.28 28.36 15.30
N ALA A 17 4.35 29.39 14.47
CA ALA A 17 3.58 29.57 13.22
C ALA A 17 4.18 28.76 12.03
N ALA A 18 4.61 27.52 12.26
CA ALA A 18 5.16 26.68 11.21
C ALA A 18 4.12 25.78 10.49
N ALA A 19 2.91 25.63 11.05
CA ALA A 19 1.88 24.76 10.51
C ALA A 19 1.25 25.19 9.16
N PRO A 20 1.04 26.44 8.82
CA PRO A 20 0.36 26.83 7.57
C PRO A 20 1.18 26.55 6.30
N ALA A 21 2.49 26.77 6.31
CA ALA A 21 3.35 26.61 5.12
C ALA A 21 3.51 25.16 4.66
N ALA A 22 3.69 24.23 5.59
CA ALA A 22 3.79 22.80 5.27
C ALA A 22 2.45 22.21 4.79
N ALA A 23 1.32 22.71 5.31
CA ALA A 23 0.00 22.31 4.85
C ALA A 23 -0.26 22.71 3.39
N ASP A 24 0.15 23.89 2.97
CA ASP A 24 0.02 24.39 1.59
C ASP A 24 0.94 23.63 0.63
N GLU A 25 2.14 23.24 1.05
CA GLU A 25 3.08 22.46 0.26
C GLU A 25 2.54 21.06 -0.05
N ILE A 26 1.96 20.37 0.95
CA ILE A 26 1.33 19.06 0.78
C ILE A 26 0.14 19.17 -0.17
N ASP A 27 -0.69 20.20 -0.04
CA ASP A 27 -1.82 20.43 -0.93
C ASP A 27 -1.35 20.62 -2.38
N GLY A 28 -0.30 21.40 -2.57
CA GLY A 28 0.33 21.61 -3.87
C GLY A 28 0.87 20.30 -4.45
N TYR A 29 1.58 19.50 -3.65
CA TYR A 29 2.10 18.19 -4.05
C TYR A 29 0.97 17.24 -4.47
N ILE A 30 -0.06 17.06 -3.65
CA ILE A 30 -1.18 16.15 -3.97
C ILE A 30 -1.87 16.58 -5.28
N ARG A 31 -2.15 17.87 -5.46
CA ARG A 31 -2.80 18.37 -6.70
C ARG A 31 -1.94 18.13 -7.93
N ARG A 32 -0.61 18.37 -7.87
CA ARG A 32 0.31 18.07 -8.98
C ARG A 32 0.33 16.59 -9.33
N GLU A 33 0.39 15.72 -8.33
CA GLU A 33 0.40 14.27 -8.58
C GLU A 33 -0.96 13.77 -9.12
N MET A 34 -2.08 14.31 -8.61
CA MET A 34 -3.41 14.01 -9.16
C MET A 34 -3.48 14.37 -10.65
N GLN A 35 -3.03 15.56 -11.03
CA GLN A 35 -3.02 16.01 -12.41
C GLN A 35 -2.10 15.12 -13.28
N ALA A 36 -0.88 14.86 -12.83
CA ALA A 36 0.09 14.06 -13.56
C ALA A 36 -0.37 12.61 -13.79
N ARG A 37 -1.15 12.05 -12.87
CA ARG A 37 -1.65 10.67 -12.92
C ARG A 37 -3.10 10.56 -13.34
N ARG A 38 -3.79 11.68 -13.52
CA ARG A 38 -5.23 11.76 -13.82
C ARG A 38 -6.08 11.10 -12.72
N ILE A 39 -5.71 11.28 -11.44
CA ILE A 39 -6.46 10.74 -10.30
C ILE A 39 -7.69 11.62 -10.09
N PRO A 40 -8.93 11.06 -10.16
CA PRO A 40 -10.14 11.86 -10.02
C PRO A 40 -10.34 12.41 -8.60
N GLY A 41 -10.07 11.59 -7.60
CA GLY A 41 -10.28 11.94 -6.20
C GLY A 41 -9.28 11.31 -5.25
N VAL A 42 -8.88 12.06 -4.23
CA VAL A 42 -7.96 11.63 -3.16
C VAL A 42 -8.52 12.06 -1.81
N ALA A 43 -8.55 11.16 -0.84
CA ALA A 43 -8.66 11.48 0.58
C ALA A 43 -7.32 11.20 1.25
N LEU A 44 -6.83 12.17 2.04
CA LEU A 44 -5.55 12.11 2.74
C LEU A 44 -5.77 12.29 4.24
N ALA A 45 -5.14 11.41 5.03
CA ALA A 45 -4.92 11.64 6.45
C ALA A 45 -3.43 11.54 6.77
N VAL A 46 -2.97 12.44 7.65
CA VAL A 46 -1.63 12.40 8.25
C VAL A 46 -1.81 12.47 9.75
N VAL A 47 -1.27 11.48 10.43
CA VAL A 47 -1.22 11.42 11.90
C VAL A 47 0.24 11.44 12.32
N ARG A 48 0.60 12.36 13.19
CA ARG A 48 1.97 12.47 13.70
C ARG A 48 1.95 12.62 15.22
N HIS A 49 2.79 11.82 15.90
CA HIS A 49 2.84 11.79 17.37
C HIS A 49 1.46 11.58 18.02
N GLY A 50 0.58 10.80 17.36
CA GLY A 50 -0.79 10.54 17.82
C GLY A 50 -1.80 11.67 17.55
N ALA A 51 -1.38 12.79 16.95
CA ALA A 51 -2.27 13.90 16.57
C ALA A 51 -2.55 13.91 15.07
N VAL A 52 -3.78 14.22 14.67
CA VAL A 52 -4.17 14.41 13.28
C VAL A 52 -3.68 15.77 12.81
N GLU A 53 -2.65 15.78 11.95
CA GLU A 53 -2.10 17.02 11.38
C GLU A 53 -2.79 17.41 10.07
N LYS A 54 -3.28 16.41 9.31
CA LYS A 54 -4.02 16.67 8.09
C LYS A 54 -5.12 15.64 7.89
N LEU A 55 -6.31 16.12 7.50
CA LEU A 55 -7.46 15.29 7.15
C LEU A 55 -8.24 16.02 6.06
N LYS A 56 -8.06 15.64 4.79
CA LYS A 56 -8.55 16.43 3.65
C LYS A 56 -8.90 15.59 2.44
N GLY A 57 -9.95 16.02 1.71
CA GLY A 57 -10.32 15.53 0.40
C GLY A 57 -9.86 16.46 -0.73
N TYR A 58 -9.60 15.88 -1.90
CA TYR A 58 -9.21 16.58 -3.12
C TYR A 58 -9.94 15.96 -4.33
N GLY A 59 -10.36 16.77 -5.28
CA GLY A 59 -11.05 16.33 -6.48
C GLY A 59 -12.44 15.74 -6.21
N PHE A 60 -12.83 14.73 -7.00
CA PHE A 60 -14.21 14.23 -7.05
C PHE A 60 -14.30 12.76 -6.64
N ALA A 61 -15.25 12.46 -5.78
CA ALA A 61 -15.70 11.11 -5.43
C ALA A 61 -16.53 10.49 -6.56
N ASN A 62 -17.23 11.34 -7.33
CA ASN A 62 -17.97 10.96 -8.53
C ASN A 62 -17.81 12.08 -9.57
N LEU A 63 -17.28 11.73 -10.74
CA LEU A 63 -17.07 12.69 -11.83
C LEU A 63 -18.35 13.03 -12.57
N GLU A 64 -19.28 12.08 -12.69
CA GLU A 64 -20.53 12.27 -13.43
C GLU A 64 -21.48 13.22 -12.72
N HIS A 65 -21.44 13.24 -11.38
CA HIS A 65 -22.27 14.10 -10.52
C HIS A 65 -21.47 15.21 -9.84
N GLU A 66 -20.18 15.34 -10.17
CA GLU A 66 -19.27 16.36 -9.59
C GLU A 66 -19.25 16.37 -8.06
N VAL A 67 -19.45 15.19 -7.43
CA VAL A 67 -19.45 15.07 -5.97
C VAL A 67 -18.02 15.19 -5.45
N PRO A 68 -17.70 16.19 -4.60
CA PRO A 68 -16.34 16.36 -4.08
C PRO A 68 -15.96 15.24 -3.11
N VAL A 69 -14.65 14.94 -3.05
CA VAL A 69 -14.09 14.09 -2.00
C VAL A 69 -14.01 14.87 -0.69
N THR A 70 -14.46 14.23 0.37
CA THR A 70 -14.34 14.71 1.75
C THR A 70 -13.66 13.65 2.63
N PRO A 71 -13.26 13.95 3.87
CA PRO A 71 -12.77 12.95 4.82
C PRO A 71 -13.79 11.85 5.16
N ASP A 72 -15.09 12.11 4.93
CA ASP A 72 -16.18 11.14 5.14
C ASP A 72 -16.52 10.34 3.86
N THR A 73 -15.80 10.56 2.76
CA THR A 73 -15.95 9.77 1.53
C THR A 73 -15.47 8.35 1.76
N VAL A 74 -16.32 7.38 1.41
CA VAL A 74 -16.05 5.95 1.59
C VAL A 74 -15.40 5.38 0.34
N PHE A 75 -14.21 4.81 0.51
CA PHE A 75 -13.45 4.16 -0.55
C PHE A 75 -13.40 2.64 -0.34
N GLU A 76 -13.30 1.91 -1.43
CA GLU A 76 -12.93 0.50 -1.38
C GLU A 76 -11.44 0.39 -1.08
N LEU A 77 -11.10 -0.29 0.00
CA LEU A 77 -9.72 -0.43 0.46
C LEU A 77 -8.91 -1.44 -0.36
N ALA A 78 -9.59 -2.33 -1.09
CA ALA A 78 -8.97 -3.46 -1.77
C ALA A 78 -8.02 -4.20 -0.82
N SER A 79 -6.78 -4.49 -1.22
CA SER A 79 -5.84 -5.30 -0.43
C SER A 79 -5.41 -4.70 0.91
N VAL A 80 -5.66 -3.40 1.18
CA VAL A 80 -5.53 -2.84 2.54
C VAL A 80 -6.46 -3.56 3.54
N THR A 81 -7.51 -4.27 3.05
CA THR A 81 -8.34 -5.20 3.83
C THR A 81 -7.55 -6.25 4.59
N LYS A 82 -6.42 -6.71 4.04
CA LYS A 82 -5.66 -7.83 4.61
C LYS A 82 -5.18 -7.59 6.03
N GLN A 83 -4.93 -6.34 6.41
CA GLN A 83 -4.58 -5.99 7.78
C GLN A 83 -5.70 -6.33 8.78
N PHE A 84 -6.97 -6.12 8.38
CA PHE A 84 -8.13 -6.45 9.23
C PHE A 84 -8.32 -7.95 9.35
N THR A 85 -8.16 -8.69 8.25
CA THR A 85 -8.22 -10.15 8.27
C THR A 85 -7.10 -10.74 9.11
N ALA A 86 -5.88 -10.24 8.98
CA ALA A 86 -4.75 -10.66 9.80
C ALA A 86 -4.97 -10.32 11.28
N ALA A 87 -5.50 -9.14 11.60
CA ALA A 87 -5.86 -8.77 12.96
C ALA A 87 -6.95 -9.70 13.54
N ALA A 88 -7.95 -10.07 12.75
CA ALA A 88 -8.99 -11.03 13.16
C ALA A 88 -8.39 -12.41 13.47
N VAL A 89 -7.48 -12.90 12.64
CA VAL A 89 -6.76 -14.15 12.93
C VAL A 89 -5.96 -14.00 14.23
N MET A 90 -5.25 -12.90 14.42
CA MET A 90 -4.42 -12.68 15.61
C MET A 90 -5.23 -12.54 16.90
N THR A 91 -6.45 -11.97 16.85
CA THR A 91 -7.33 -11.99 18.04
C THR A 91 -7.76 -13.41 18.40
N LEU A 92 -8.01 -14.26 17.40
CA LEU A 92 -8.31 -15.68 17.64
C LEU A 92 -7.09 -16.48 18.12
N VAL A 93 -5.88 -16.03 17.78
CA VAL A 93 -4.64 -16.57 18.32
C VAL A 93 -4.49 -16.18 19.79
N GLU A 94 -4.75 -14.93 20.16
CA GLU A 94 -4.75 -14.47 21.55
C GLU A 94 -5.80 -15.21 22.39
N ASP A 95 -6.96 -15.50 21.82
CA ASP A 95 -8.04 -16.30 22.44
C ASP A 95 -7.72 -17.81 22.51
N GLY A 96 -6.58 -18.28 21.97
CA GLY A 96 -6.19 -19.69 21.92
C GLY A 96 -7.01 -20.56 20.96
N ARG A 97 -7.85 -19.97 20.10
CA ARG A 97 -8.74 -20.66 19.15
C ARG A 97 -8.08 -20.97 17.81
N VAL A 98 -7.01 -20.26 17.47
CA VAL A 98 -6.17 -20.49 16.29
C VAL A 98 -4.71 -20.57 16.72
N LYS A 99 -3.95 -21.48 16.14
CA LYS A 99 -2.50 -21.58 16.32
C LYS A 99 -1.81 -21.25 15.02
N LEU A 100 -0.84 -20.33 15.06
CA LEU A 100 -0.14 -19.87 13.86
C LEU A 100 0.58 -20.99 13.10
N ASP A 101 1.14 -21.95 13.81
CA ASP A 101 1.94 -23.03 13.24
C ASP A 101 1.13 -24.35 13.09
N GLU A 102 -0.18 -24.31 13.33
CA GLU A 102 -1.10 -25.41 13.05
C GLU A 102 -1.39 -25.50 11.55
N SER A 103 -1.57 -26.72 11.07
CA SER A 103 -1.98 -26.95 9.68
C SER A 103 -3.34 -26.34 9.39
N ILE A 104 -3.48 -25.69 8.23
CA ILE A 104 -4.74 -25.08 7.80
C ILE A 104 -5.87 -26.09 7.63
N VAL A 105 -5.56 -27.36 7.32
CA VAL A 105 -6.57 -28.41 7.14
C VAL A 105 -7.36 -28.74 8.43
N THR A 106 -6.82 -28.33 9.59
CA THR A 106 -7.51 -28.41 10.88
C THR A 106 -8.75 -27.53 10.94
N TYR A 107 -8.73 -26.42 10.21
CA TYR A 107 -9.78 -25.38 10.25
C TYR A 107 -10.66 -25.38 9.00
N LEU A 108 -10.20 -25.95 7.90
CA LEU A 108 -10.86 -25.91 6.60
C LEU A 108 -11.72 -27.16 6.35
N PRO A 109 -12.65 -27.12 5.38
CA PRO A 109 -13.32 -28.32 4.87
C PRO A 109 -12.29 -29.35 4.37
N PRO A 110 -12.72 -30.58 4.02
CA PRO A 110 -11.84 -31.59 3.44
C PRO A 110 -10.97 -31.01 2.32
N SER A 111 -9.66 -31.06 2.52
CA SER A 111 -8.68 -30.36 1.70
C SER A 111 -7.69 -31.35 1.10
N PRO A 112 -7.01 -31.02 -0.03
CA PRO A 112 -6.00 -31.88 -0.61
C PRO A 112 -4.86 -32.19 0.37
N ASP A 113 -4.34 -33.41 0.32
CA ASP A 113 -3.23 -33.85 1.20
C ASP A 113 -1.99 -32.96 1.10
N VAL A 114 -1.76 -32.38 -0.09
CA VAL A 114 -0.64 -31.45 -0.33
C VAL A 114 -0.73 -30.16 0.49
N TRP A 115 -1.89 -29.86 1.08
CA TRP A 115 -2.09 -28.69 1.96
C TRP A 115 -1.73 -28.96 3.43
N LYS A 116 -1.53 -30.24 3.84
CA LYS A 116 -1.19 -30.59 5.23
C LYS A 116 0.04 -29.85 5.78
N PRO A 117 1.10 -29.57 4.99
CA PRO A 117 2.25 -28.80 5.46
C PRO A 117 2.00 -27.28 5.53
N ILE A 118 0.89 -26.77 4.97
CA ILE A 118 0.60 -25.34 5.01
C ILE A 118 0.08 -24.97 6.40
N THR A 119 0.72 -23.99 7.04
CA THR A 119 0.26 -23.44 8.34
C THR A 119 -0.47 -22.14 8.17
N VAL A 120 -1.21 -21.69 9.23
CA VAL A 120 -1.85 -20.37 9.26
C VAL A 120 -0.82 -19.26 9.04
N ARG A 121 0.38 -19.39 9.61
CA ARG A 121 1.50 -18.47 9.39
C ARG A 121 1.89 -18.37 7.91
N HIS A 122 1.95 -19.48 7.20
CA HIS A 122 2.25 -19.49 5.76
C HIS A 122 1.21 -18.69 4.94
N LEU A 123 -0.06 -18.76 5.30
CA LEU A 123 -1.11 -17.95 4.65
C LEU A 123 -0.92 -16.46 4.94
N LEU A 124 -0.72 -16.09 6.22
CA LEU A 124 -0.53 -14.72 6.67
C LEU A 124 0.66 -14.03 5.99
N THR A 125 1.72 -14.80 5.70
CA THR A 125 2.99 -14.29 5.16
C THR A 125 3.17 -14.50 3.66
N HIS A 126 2.15 -15.03 2.97
CA HIS A 126 2.23 -15.34 1.53
C HIS A 126 3.37 -16.32 1.17
N THR A 127 3.60 -17.32 2.03
CA THR A 127 4.61 -18.35 1.80
C THR A 127 4.02 -19.76 1.70
N SER A 128 2.72 -19.87 1.48
CA SER A 128 2.01 -21.16 1.43
C SER A 128 2.28 -22.01 0.20
N GLY A 129 2.77 -21.42 -0.89
CA GLY A 129 2.84 -22.07 -2.20
C GLY A 129 1.52 -22.05 -2.98
N LEU A 130 0.44 -21.57 -2.39
CA LEU A 130 -0.82 -21.39 -3.12
C LEU A 130 -0.65 -20.39 -4.27
N PRO A 131 -1.38 -20.58 -5.40
CA PRO A 131 -1.23 -19.73 -6.57
C PRO A 131 -1.37 -18.24 -6.27
N GLY A 132 -0.59 -17.41 -6.98
CA GLY A 132 -0.70 -15.97 -6.96
C GLY A 132 -1.95 -15.46 -7.68
N LEU A 133 -2.17 -14.14 -7.62
CA LEU A 133 -3.34 -13.44 -8.17
C LEU A 133 -3.68 -13.84 -9.61
N ALA A 134 -2.67 -13.98 -10.47
CA ALA A 134 -2.87 -14.27 -11.90
C ALA A 134 -3.44 -15.66 -12.20
N ARG A 135 -3.27 -16.65 -11.30
CA ARG A 135 -3.76 -18.02 -11.49
C ARG A 135 -4.81 -18.45 -10.48
N GLY A 136 -4.80 -17.89 -9.27
CA GLY A 136 -5.59 -18.35 -8.15
C GLY A 136 -7.11 -18.35 -8.34
N PHE A 137 -7.60 -17.65 -9.37
CA PHE A 137 -9.02 -17.63 -9.76
C PHE A 137 -9.21 -17.83 -11.28
N ASN A 138 -8.21 -18.36 -11.99
CA ASN A 138 -8.30 -18.55 -13.44
C ASN A 138 -9.43 -19.50 -13.85
N SER A 139 -9.69 -20.55 -13.05
CA SER A 139 -10.81 -21.46 -13.30
C SER A 139 -12.19 -20.76 -13.22
N LEU A 140 -12.27 -19.66 -12.49
CA LEU A 140 -13.47 -18.82 -12.39
C LEU A 140 -13.63 -17.89 -13.61
N GLN A 141 -12.54 -17.56 -14.30
CA GLN A 141 -12.55 -16.67 -15.48
C GLN A 141 -12.87 -17.41 -16.79
N GLN A 142 -12.78 -18.73 -16.81
CA GLN A 142 -12.98 -19.56 -18.01
C GLN A 142 -14.43 -20.04 -18.20
N GLY A 143 -15.32 -19.72 -17.25
CA GLY A 143 -16.73 -20.07 -17.34
C GLY A 143 -17.56 -18.99 -18.06
N PRO A 144 -18.84 -19.27 -18.38
CA PRO A 144 -19.79 -18.24 -18.79
C PRO A 144 -19.80 -17.15 -17.72
N GLU A 145 -20.03 -15.90 -18.11
CA GLU A 145 -20.02 -14.71 -17.24
C GLU A 145 -20.85 -14.94 -15.96
N ARG A 146 -20.24 -15.58 -14.99
CA ARG A 146 -20.86 -15.82 -13.67
C ARG A 146 -20.59 -14.60 -12.81
N VAL A 147 -21.64 -14.03 -12.25
CA VAL A 147 -21.57 -12.78 -11.49
C VAL A 147 -21.28 -13.03 -10.01
N ASN A 148 -21.71 -14.21 -9.48
CA ASN A 148 -21.64 -14.53 -8.05
C ASN A 148 -20.84 -15.80 -7.80
N TYR A 149 -19.91 -15.75 -6.84
CA TYR A 149 -19.12 -16.87 -6.38
C TYR A 149 -19.35 -17.11 -4.89
N SER A 150 -19.88 -18.27 -4.53
CA SER A 150 -20.00 -18.69 -3.14
C SER A 150 -18.61 -19.02 -2.55
N THR A 151 -18.53 -19.03 -1.23
CA THR A 151 -17.32 -19.50 -0.52
C THR A 151 -16.93 -20.91 -0.94
N ALA A 152 -17.93 -21.80 -1.18
CA ALA A 152 -17.68 -23.15 -1.66
C ALA A 152 -17.08 -23.19 -3.06
N ASP A 153 -17.58 -22.38 -4.00
CA ASP A 153 -17.03 -22.28 -5.36
C ASP A 153 -15.55 -21.83 -5.33
N LEU A 154 -15.26 -20.83 -4.51
CA LEU A 154 -13.88 -20.29 -4.35
C LEU A 154 -12.94 -21.35 -3.74
N PHE A 155 -13.44 -22.05 -2.71
CA PHE A 155 -12.66 -23.12 -2.07
C PHE A 155 -12.41 -24.28 -3.02
N GLU A 156 -13.43 -24.76 -3.71
CA GLU A 156 -13.31 -25.82 -4.72
C GLU A 156 -12.32 -25.44 -5.83
N SER A 157 -12.39 -24.19 -6.32
CA SER A 157 -11.43 -23.68 -7.30
C SER A 157 -10.00 -23.74 -6.76
N ALA A 158 -9.78 -23.30 -5.53
CA ALA A 158 -8.47 -23.29 -4.91
C ALA A 158 -7.87 -24.68 -4.72
N THR A 159 -8.72 -25.72 -4.50
CA THR A 159 -8.25 -27.10 -4.33
C THR A 159 -7.79 -27.76 -5.63
N LYS A 160 -8.18 -27.24 -6.78
CA LYS A 160 -7.82 -27.80 -8.11
C LYS A 160 -6.42 -27.39 -8.58
N ASP A 161 -5.91 -26.29 -8.05
CA ASP A 161 -4.60 -25.78 -8.45
C ASP A 161 -3.45 -26.44 -7.64
N PRO A 162 -2.36 -26.86 -8.29
CA PRO A 162 -1.18 -27.36 -7.58
C PRO A 162 -0.48 -26.21 -6.85
N LEU A 163 0.29 -26.55 -5.82
CA LEU A 163 1.19 -25.59 -5.19
C LEU A 163 2.31 -25.20 -6.15
N ASP A 164 2.65 -23.90 -6.18
CA ASP A 164 3.76 -23.39 -6.99
C ASP A 164 5.13 -23.71 -6.41
N PHE A 165 5.19 -24.01 -5.10
CA PHE A 165 6.40 -24.36 -4.35
C PHE A 165 6.04 -24.94 -2.98
N VAL A 166 7.05 -25.53 -2.35
CA VAL A 166 6.93 -26.07 -0.99
C VAL A 166 6.65 -24.93 0.02
N PRO A 167 5.67 -25.07 0.93
CA PRO A 167 5.38 -24.06 1.95
C PRO A 167 6.63 -23.59 2.69
N GLY A 168 6.75 -22.28 2.85
CA GLY A 168 7.90 -21.62 3.48
C GLY A 168 9.13 -21.41 2.58
N ALA A 169 9.18 -21.96 1.37
CA ALA A 169 10.36 -21.87 0.52
C ALA A 169 10.59 -20.48 -0.09
N ARG A 170 9.51 -19.77 -0.44
CA ARG A 170 9.60 -18.43 -1.01
C ARG A 170 8.34 -17.60 -0.74
N PHE A 171 8.44 -16.30 -0.97
CA PHE A 171 7.30 -15.38 -0.98
C PHE A 171 6.60 -15.39 -2.34
N GLN A 172 5.27 -15.52 -2.33
CA GLN A 172 4.42 -15.28 -3.48
C GLN A 172 3.06 -14.78 -3.01
N TYR A 173 2.76 -13.51 -3.32
CA TYR A 173 1.49 -12.91 -2.94
C TYR A 173 0.31 -13.72 -3.45
N SER A 174 -0.61 -14.08 -2.56
CA SER A 174 -1.76 -14.94 -2.85
C SER A 174 -3.04 -14.42 -2.19
N ASP A 175 -4.01 -14.02 -3.00
CA ASP A 175 -5.35 -13.66 -2.52
C ASP A 175 -6.12 -14.89 -2.03
N VAL A 176 -5.86 -16.07 -2.63
CA VAL A 176 -6.39 -17.36 -2.17
C VAL A 176 -6.02 -17.60 -0.71
N GLY A 177 -4.77 -17.34 -0.33
CA GLY A 177 -4.33 -17.49 1.06
C GLY A 177 -5.15 -16.65 2.03
N TYR A 178 -5.47 -15.40 1.68
CA TYR A 178 -6.29 -14.52 2.53
C TYR A 178 -7.78 -14.84 2.47
N MET A 179 -8.29 -15.40 1.39
CA MET A 179 -9.62 -15.97 1.33
C MET A 179 -9.74 -17.15 2.34
N LEU A 180 -8.77 -18.07 2.34
CA LEU A 180 -8.73 -19.18 3.31
C LEU A 180 -8.61 -18.69 4.76
N LEU A 181 -7.87 -17.59 5.03
CA LEU A 181 -7.82 -16.97 6.36
C LEU A 181 -9.21 -16.49 6.80
N GLY A 182 -10.01 -15.92 5.87
CA GLY A 182 -11.40 -15.57 6.16
C GLY A 182 -12.23 -16.77 6.59
N MET A 183 -12.10 -17.90 5.88
CA MET A 183 -12.76 -19.16 6.24
C MET A 183 -12.29 -19.68 7.62
N ILE A 184 -11.01 -19.57 7.93
CA ILE A 184 -10.45 -19.92 9.26
C ILE A 184 -11.07 -19.04 10.34
N VAL A 185 -11.22 -17.72 10.10
CA VAL A 185 -11.89 -16.80 11.02
C VAL A 185 -13.35 -17.26 11.25
N GLU A 186 -14.10 -17.59 10.22
CA GLU A 186 -15.48 -18.08 10.36
C GLU A 186 -15.56 -19.38 11.15
N LYS A 187 -14.71 -20.35 10.82
CA LYS A 187 -14.65 -21.64 11.51
C LYS A 187 -14.31 -21.48 12.98
N ALA A 188 -13.28 -20.69 13.27
CA ALA A 188 -12.79 -20.51 14.63
C ALA A 188 -13.71 -19.60 15.46
N SER A 189 -14.34 -18.58 14.89
CA SER A 189 -15.21 -17.66 15.62
C SER A 189 -16.66 -18.14 15.74
N GLY A 190 -17.13 -18.95 14.79
CA GLY A 190 -18.55 -19.28 14.63
C GLY A 190 -19.39 -18.11 14.08
N ARG A 191 -18.74 -17.08 13.52
CA ARG A 191 -19.35 -15.88 12.94
C ARG A 191 -18.90 -15.74 11.50
N ARG A 192 -19.75 -15.14 10.64
CA ARG A 192 -19.29 -14.72 9.30
C ARG A 192 -18.12 -13.73 9.45
N TRP A 193 -17.15 -13.81 8.55
CA TRP A 193 -15.95 -12.97 8.61
C TRP A 193 -16.26 -11.48 8.74
N GLY A 194 -17.15 -10.95 7.92
CA GLY A 194 -17.55 -9.54 7.99
C GLY A 194 -18.25 -9.18 9.31
N THR A 195 -19.12 -10.07 9.82
CA THR A 195 -19.76 -9.89 11.13
C THR A 195 -18.74 -9.88 12.26
N TYR A 196 -17.73 -10.77 12.19
CA TYR A 196 -16.67 -10.81 13.18
C TYR A 196 -15.86 -9.48 13.20
N LEU A 197 -15.50 -8.93 12.03
CA LEU A 197 -14.83 -7.63 11.96
C LEU A 197 -15.69 -6.50 12.54
N ASP A 198 -16.96 -6.49 12.22
CA ASP A 198 -17.91 -5.48 12.69
C ASP A 198 -18.08 -5.52 14.22
N GLU A 199 -18.31 -6.71 14.77
CA GLU A 199 -18.50 -6.92 16.23
C GLU A 199 -17.19 -6.72 17.03
N ARG A 200 -16.07 -7.15 16.47
CA ARG A 200 -14.78 -7.15 17.19
C ARG A 200 -14.01 -5.83 17.07
N PHE A 201 -14.17 -5.13 15.92
CA PHE A 201 -13.40 -3.93 15.62
C PHE A 201 -14.27 -2.71 15.31
N PHE A 202 -15.09 -2.75 14.25
CA PHE A 202 -15.68 -1.53 13.70
C PHE A 202 -16.63 -0.85 14.67
N LYS A 203 -17.59 -1.58 15.23
CA LYS A 203 -18.54 -1.05 16.22
C LYS A 203 -17.86 -0.60 17.53
N PRO A 204 -17.02 -1.43 18.19
CA PRO A 204 -16.38 -1.02 19.45
C PRO A 204 -15.45 0.18 19.30
N LEU A 205 -14.87 0.39 18.12
CA LEU A 205 -13.99 1.50 17.83
C LEU A 205 -14.75 2.75 17.33
N GLY A 206 -16.04 2.64 17.01
CA GLY A 206 -16.82 3.74 16.45
C GLY A 206 -16.53 4.03 14.98
N MET A 207 -16.03 3.05 14.21
CA MET A 207 -15.75 3.17 12.78
C MET A 207 -17.05 3.03 11.95
N ALA A 208 -17.95 4.00 12.11
CA ALA A 208 -19.33 3.94 11.63
C ALA A 208 -19.48 3.92 10.10
N SER A 209 -18.48 4.39 9.37
CA SER A 209 -18.44 4.41 7.90
C SER A 209 -17.63 3.25 7.30
N THR A 210 -17.14 2.34 8.16
CA THR A 210 -16.41 1.14 7.73
C THR A 210 -17.34 -0.05 7.64
N SER A 211 -17.26 -0.80 6.55
CA SER A 211 -18.10 -1.98 6.33
C SER A 211 -17.44 -2.96 5.37
N VAL A 212 -17.98 -4.19 5.37
CA VAL A 212 -17.59 -5.22 4.41
C VAL A 212 -18.43 -5.10 3.14
N LEU A 213 -17.87 -5.53 2.01
CA LEU A 213 -18.52 -5.58 0.70
C LEU A 213 -19.87 -6.30 0.79
N ASP A 214 -20.88 -5.58 0.39
CA ASP A 214 -22.24 -6.05 0.17
C ASP A 214 -22.80 -5.22 -0.99
N HIS A 215 -23.03 -5.86 -2.14
CA HIS A 215 -23.52 -5.17 -3.34
C HIS A 215 -24.95 -4.70 -3.23
N GLN A 216 -25.75 -5.26 -2.30
CA GLN A 216 -27.14 -4.87 -2.08
C GLN A 216 -27.27 -3.70 -1.11
N ARG A 217 -26.23 -3.46 -0.30
CA ARG A 217 -26.25 -2.40 0.71
C ARG A 217 -26.03 -1.03 0.08
N ILE A 218 -26.89 -0.08 0.41
CA ILE A 218 -26.68 1.33 0.10
C ILE A 218 -25.61 1.86 1.04
N LEU A 219 -24.42 2.13 0.49
CA LEU A 219 -23.31 2.72 1.22
C LEU A 219 -23.24 4.22 0.89
N LYS A 220 -23.69 5.06 1.84
CA LYS A 220 -23.68 6.52 1.66
C LYS A 220 -22.24 7.03 1.48
N HIS A 221 -22.09 8.11 0.71
CA HIS A 221 -20.81 8.76 0.41
C HIS A 221 -19.77 7.87 -0.29
N ARG A 222 -20.21 6.77 -0.90
CA ARG A 222 -19.31 5.85 -1.62
C ARG A 222 -18.73 6.51 -2.86
N ALA A 223 -17.42 6.52 -2.99
CA ALA A 223 -16.73 6.96 -4.20
C ALA A 223 -17.02 6.01 -5.37
N ALA A 224 -17.24 6.57 -6.57
CA ALA A 224 -17.19 5.83 -7.82
C ALA A 224 -15.75 5.45 -8.15
N GLY A 225 -15.53 4.24 -8.66
CA GLY A 225 -14.21 3.76 -9.07
C GLY A 225 -13.94 4.04 -10.55
N TYR A 226 -12.72 4.43 -10.86
CA TYR A 226 -12.24 4.74 -12.20
C TYR A 226 -10.98 3.96 -12.54
N THR A 227 -10.71 3.78 -13.84
CA THR A 227 -9.47 3.21 -14.34
C THR A 227 -9.07 3.88 -15.65
N ILE A 228 -7.84 3.67 -16.09
CA ILE A 228 -7.36 4.14 -17.39
C ILE A 228 -7.34 2.95 -18.35
N ARG A 229 -8.12 3.04 -19.44
CA ARG A 229 -8.14 2.08 -20.53
C ARG A 229 -7.88 2.81 -21.84
N ASP A 230 -6.94 2.31 -22.64
CA ASP A 230 -6.54 2.90 -23.92
C ASP A 230 -6.20 4.40 -23.84
N GLY A 231 -5.65 4.82 -22.70
CA GLY A 231 -5.31 6.20 -22.41
C GLY A 231 -6.46 7.07 -21.92
N GLU A 232 -7.70 6.57 -21.90
CA GLU A 232 -8.87 7.27 -21.43
C GLU A 232 -9.28 6.87 -20.01
N LEU A 233 -9.80 7.85 -19.25
CA LEU A 233 -10.38 7.63 -17.95
C LEU A 233 -11.80 7.09 -18.12
N VAL A 234 -12.06 5.90 -17.57
CA VAL A 234 -13.36 5.21 -17.68
C VAL A 234 -13.80 4.70 -16.30
N ASN A 235 -15.10 4.45 -16.15
CA ASN A 235 -15.62 3.78 -14.97
C ASN A 235 -15.02 2.39 -14.83
N ILE A 236 -14.66 2.01 -13.60
CA ILE A 236 -14.22 0.64 -13.33
C ILE A 236 -15.41 -0.31 -13.45
N ARG A 237 -15.27 -1.33 -14.30
CA ARG A 237 -16.30 -2.36 -14.40
C ARG A 237 -16.10 -3.37 -13.27
N ARG A 238 -17.05 -3.45 -12.36
CA ARG A 238 -17.13 -4.50 -11.34
C ARG A 238 -18.06 -5.58 -11.82
N ILE A 239 -17.54 -6.81 -11.92
CA ILE A 239 -18.29 -7.91 -12.53
C ILE A 239 -18.64 -8.98 -11.48
N TRP A 240 -17.95 -9.01 -10.32
CA TRP A 240 -18.00 -10.15 -9.40
C TRP A 240 -18.59 -9.77 -8.05
N ASP A 241 -19.54 -10.60 -7.61
CA ASP A 241 -19.94 -10.70 -6.22
C ASP A 241 -19.27 -11.95 -5.63
N ILE A 242 -18.41 -11.75 -4.63
CA ILE A 242 -17.65 -12.81 -3.97
C ILE A 242 -18.09 -12.86 -2.51
N GLU A 243 -18.65 -14.01 -2.09
CA GLU A 243 -19.17 -14.19 -0.74
C GLU A 243 -18.08 -14.12 0.34
N MET A 244 -16.83 -14.50 0.03
CA MET A 244 -15.68 -14.42 0.95
C MET A 244 -14.64 -13.37 0.48
N PRO A 245 -14.90 -12.07 0.70
CA PRO A 245 -14.02 -11.00 0.22
C PRO A 245 -12.91 -10.61 1.21
N SER A 246 -12.45 -11.53 2.05
CA SER A 246 -11.51 -11.30 3.15
C SER A 246 -10.11 -10.83 2.71
N HIS A 247 -9.81 -10.87 1.42
CA HIS A 247 -8.57 -10.38 0.83
C HIS A 247 -8.68 -8.95 0.28
N TYR A 248 -9.92 -8.38 0.08
CA TYR A 248 -10.06 -7.05 -0.54
C TYR A 248 -11.33 -6.27 -0.14
N GLY A 249 -12.30 -6.86 0.54
CA GLY A 249 -13.70 -6.41 0.61
C GLY A 249 -14.04 -5.41 1.71
N VAL A 250 -13.08 -4.70 2.33
CA VAL A 250 -13.40 -3.64 3.29
C VAL A 250 -13.53 -2.30 2.58
N PHE A 251 -14.57 -1.55 2.94
CA PHE A 251 -14.78 -0.15 2.58
C PHE A 251 -14.60 0.72 3.81
N SER A 252 -13.94 1.86 3.68
CA SER A 252 -13.71 2.77 4.81
C SER A 252 -13.47 4.21 4.36
N THR A 253 -13.36 5.11 5.33
CA THR A 253 -12.96 6.51 5.17
C THR A 253 -11.58 6.74 5.75
N VAL A 254 -10.87 7.79 5.34
CA VAL A 254 -9.62 8.18 6.02
C VAL A 254 -9.84 8.50 7.50
N LYS A 255 -11.04 8.98 7.87
CA LYS A 255 -11.43 9.30 9.24
C LYS A 255 -11.52 8.06 10.12
N ASP A 256 -12.20 7.01 9.64
CA ASP A 256 -12.29 5.73 10.37
C ASP A 256 -10.91 5.04 10.44
N LEU A 257 -10.10 5.15 9.38
CA LEU A 257 -8.74 4.59 9.39
C LEU A 257 -7.80 5.31 10.36
N VAL A 258 -7.98 6.60 10.62
CA VAL A 258 -7.30 7.31 11.73
C VAL A 258 -7.71 6.73 13.08
N THR A 259 -9.00 6.41 13.26
CA THR A 259 -9.48 5.73 14.48
C THR A 259 -8.86 4.33 14.63
N TRP A 260 -8.75 3.60 13.52
CA TRP A 260 -8.06 2.30 13.48
C TRP A 260 -6.58 2.43 13.84
N ASP A 261 -5.89 3.44 13.31
CA ASP A 261 -4.48 3.73 13.61
C ASP A 261 -4.24 3.94 15.11
N ALA A 262 -5.05 4.79 15.73
CA ALA A 262 -5.00 5.05 17.15
C ALA A 262 -5.31 3.80 17.99
N ALA A 263 -6.22 2.94 17.51
CA ALA A 263 -6.58 1.70 18.19
C ALA A 263 -5.47 0.63 18.12
N LEU A 264 -4.74 0.56 16.99
CA LEU A 264 -3.54 -0.28 16.87
C LEU A 264 -2.44 0.19 17.84
N GLU A 265 -2.18 1.50 17.89
CA GLU A 265 -1.12 2.08 18.71
C GLU A 265 -1.41 1.94 20.22
N SER A 266 -2.68 2.07 20.62
CA SER A 266 -3.10 1.97 22.03
C SER A 266 -3.32 0.54 22.54
N GLY A 267 -3.12 -0.48 21.70
CA GLY A 267 -3.33 -1.88 22.07
C GLY A 267 -4.81 -2.28 22.23
N ARG A 268 -5.75 -1.46 21.73
CA ARG A 268 -7.21 -1.77 21.78
C ARG A 268 -7.63 -2.85 20.80
N VAL A 269 -6.85 -3.09 19.76
CA VAL A 269 -7.10 -4.13 18.74
C VAL A 269 -6.42 -5.44 19.14
N LEU A 270 -5.15 -5.38 19.44
CA LEU A 270 -4.26 -6.51 19.75
C LEU A 270 -3.26 -6.13 20.84
N THR A 271 -2.73 -7.13 21.54
CA THR A 271 -1.61 -6.90 22.44
C THR A 271 -0.38 -6.38 21.69
N PRO A 272 0.52 -5.61 22.33
CA PRO A 272 1.76 -5.17 21.71
C PRO A 272 2.61 -6.32 21.14
N GLY A 273 2.60 -7.50 21.79
CA GLY A 273 3.31 -8.69 21.34
C GLY A 273 2.75 -9.26 20.03
N SER A 274 1.43 -9.32 19.89
CA SER A 274 0.76 -9.75 18.66
C SER A 274 0.99 -8.76 17.53
N LEU A 275 0.91 -7.47 17.82
CA LEU A 275 1.16 -6.42 16.83
C LEU A 275 2.62 -6.44 16.35
N ALA A 276 3.57 -6.65 17.25
CA ALA A 276 4.98 -6.82 16.89
C ALA A 276 5.21 -8.02 15.96
N GLN A 277 4.49 -9.14 16.17
CA GLN A 277 4.55 -10.29 15.26
C GLN A 277 3.99 -9.94 13.87
N MET A 278 2.87 -9.21 13.79
CA MET A 278 2.30 -8.76 12.52
C MET A 278 3.26 -7.90 11.71
N TRP A 279 4.09 -7.11 12.40
CA TRP A 279 5.06 -6.18 11.79
C TRP A 279 6.49 -6.74 11.73
N THR A 280 6.64 -8.04 11.94
CA THR A 280 7.93 -8.72 11.79
C THR A 280 8.00 -9.37 10.41
N PRO A 281 9.06 -9.11 9.62
CA PRO A 281 9.26 -9.76 8.33
C PRO A 281 9.31 -11.28 8.47
N LEU A 282 8.67 -11.98 7.53
CA LEU A 282 8.70 -13.43 7.49
C LEU A 282 10.14 -13.97 7.39
N LYS A 283 10.34 -15.17 7.93
CA LYS A 283 11.53 -15.99 7.67
C LYS A 283 11.16 -17.14 6.74
N ARG A 284 11.99 -17.39 5.74
CA ARG A 284 11.87 -18.54 4.84
C ARG A 284 12.61 -19.76 5.41
N ASN A 285 12.35 -20.92 4.81
CA ASN A 285 13.01 -22.19 5.20
C ASN A 285 14.54 -22.15 5.05
N ASP A 286 15.07 -21.32 4.13
CA ASP A 286 16.50 -21.10 3.91
C ASP A 286 17.12 -20.12 4.93
N GLY A 287 16.34 -19.63 5.91
CA GLY A 287 16.74 -18.62 6.88
C GLY A 287 16.71 -17.19 6.36
N GLY A 288 16.44 -16.98 5.07
CA GLY A 288 16.31 -15.66 4.47
C GLY A 288 15.08 -14.92 4.99
N THR A 289 15.17 -13.59 5.04
CA THR A 289 14.08 -12.71 5.48
C THR A 289 13.32 -12.20 4.26
N GLY A 290 11.98 -12.15 4.34
CA GLY A 290 11.14 -11.49 3.35
C GLY A 290 10.79 -10.06 3.74
N LEU A 291 9.88 -9.46 2.98
CA LEU A 291 9.43 -8.07 3.17
C LEU A 291 7.94 -7.99 3.56
N TYR A 292 7.40 -9.06 4.11
CA TYR A 292 5.98 -9.14 4.45
C TYR A 292 5.80 -9.79 5.81
N GLY A 293 4.96 -9.18 6.64
CA GLY A 293 4.50 -9.70 7.92
C GLY A 293 3.11 -10.31 7.79
N PHE A 294 2.21 -10.01 8.73
CA PHE A 294 0.83 -10.49 8.71
C PHE A 294 -0.11 -9.38 8.24
N GLY A 295 -0.44 -9.37 6.95
CA GLY A 295 -1.29 -8.36 6.33
C GLY A 295 -0.61 -7.02 6.05
N TRP A 296 0.71 -6.95 6.17
CA TRP A 296 1.51 -5.76 6.00
C TRP A 296 2.83 -6.05 5.29
N GLY A 297 3.21 -5.20 4.35
CA GLY A 297 4.58 -5.08 3.93
C GLY A 297 5.42 -4.45 5.05
N VAL A 298 6.65 -4.92 5.21
CA VAL A 298 7.58 -4.45 6.26
C VAL A 298 8.90 -4.14 5.59
N TYR A 299 9.25 -2.87 5.58
CA TYR A 299 10.37 -2.33 4.83
C TYR A 299 11.30 -1.53 5.74
N ASP A 300 12.52 -1.38 5.32
CA ASP A 300 13.44 -0.35 5.79
C ASP A 300 13.70 0.61 4.63
N ARG A 301 13.48 1.89 4.84
CA ARG A 301 13.71 2.91 3.85
C ARG A 301 14.65 3.96 4.40
N ARG A 302 15.90 3.94 3.93
CA ARG A 302 16.92 4.91 4.36
C ARG A 302 17.09 4.95 5.89
N GLY A 303 17.02 3.78 6.56
CA GLY A 303 17.08 3.65 8.01
C GLY A 303 15.78 3.93 8.75
N HIS A 304 14.68 4.24 8.05
CA HIS A 304 13.35 4.41 8.63
C HIS A 304 12.51 3.15 8.41
N ARG A 305 12.00 2.58 9.47
CA ARG A 305 11.09 1.45 9.39
C ARG A 305 9.77 1.87 8.77
N TRP A 306 9.34 1.16 7.73
CA TRP A 306 8.12 1.44 7.01
C TRP A 306 7.22 0.21 6.94
N ILE A 307 6.01 0.32 7.46
CA ILE A 307 5.00 -0.73 7.49
C ILE A 307 3.84 -0.25 6.65
N SER A 308 3.47 -0.98 5.59
CA SER A 308 2.45 -0.49 4.68
C SER A 308 1.67 -1.60 3.97
N HIS A 309 0.52 -1.24 3.43
CA HIS A 309 -0.18 -2.06 2.44
C HIS A 309 -0.88 -1.19 1.41
N THR A 310 -0.70 -1.54 0.13
CA THR A 310 -1.41 -0.93 -0.99
C THR A 310 -2.68 -1.69 -1.35
N GLY A 311 -3.64 -1.03 -1.99
CA GLY A 311 -4.82 -1.62 -2.59
C GLY A 311 -4.91 -1.38 -4.10
N LEU A 312 -5.46 -2.36 -4.83
CA LEU A 312 -5.68 -2.30 -6.28
C LEU A 312 -6.49 -1.06 -6.73
N THR A 313 -7.33 -0.54 -5.85
CA THR A 313 -8.16 0.65 -6.07
C THR A 313 -7.42 1.97 -5.90
N GLY A 314 -6.10 1.93 -5.74
CA GLY A 314 -5.25 3.11 -5.56
C GLY A 314 -5.22 3.61 -4.11
N THR A 315 -5.35 2.70 -3.16
CA THR A 315 -5.31 2.99 -1.73
C THR A 315 -3.98 2.60 -1.11
N GLU A 316 -3.59 3.30 -0.07
CA GLU A 316 -2.37 3.04 0.70
C GLU A 316 -2.57 3.40 2.16
N TYR A 317 -2.06 2.54 3.04
CA TYR A 317 -1.95 2.80 4.45
C TYR A 317 -0.52 2.53 4.91
N SER A 318 0.18 3.58 5.31
CA SER A 318 1.60 3.55 5.66
C SER A 318 1.84 4.08 7.05
N ARG A 319 2.66 3.36 7.82
CA ARG A 319 3.16 3.74 9.14
C ARG A 319 4.68 3.78 9.13
N PHE A 320 5.24 4.80 9.75
CA PHE A 320 6.65 4.96 10.04
C PHE A 320 6.79 4.99 11.57
N PRO A 321 6.89 3.81 12.23
CA PRO A 321 6.79 3.73 13.69
C PRO A 321 7.88 4.52 14.42
N ASP A 322 9.11 4.50 13.89
CA ASP A 322 10.26 5.18 14.49
C ASP A 322 10.11 6.71 14.44
N ASP A 323 9.37 7.20 13.43
CA ASP A 323 9.07 8.63 13.24
C ASP A 323 7.71 9.03 13.83
N ARG A 324 6.97 8.07 14.41
CA ARG A 324 5.61 8.25 14.92
C ARG A 324 4.70 8.93 13.91
N LEU A 325 4.81 8.52 12.64
CA LEU A 325 4.09 9.08 11.50
C LEU A 325 3.23 8.00 10.85
N THR A 326 1.97 8.33 10.55
CA THR A 326 1.08 7.55 9.71
C THR A 326 0.56 8.41 8.58
N VAL A 327 0.60 7.90 7.36
CA VAL A 327 0.04 8.54 6.17
C VAL A 327 -0.92 7.58 5.50
N ILE A 328 -2.16 8.01 5.29
CA ILE A 328 -3.22 7.23 4.66
C ILE A 328 -3.69 7.99 3.42
N VAL A 329 -3.58 7.34 2.27
CA VAL A 329 -4.02 7.87 0.97
C VAL A 329 -5.07 6.92 0.39
N LEU A 330 -6.28 7.43 0.18
CA LEU A 330 -7.34 6.69 -0.50
C LEU A 330 -7.66 7.41 -1.81
N THR A 331 -7.53 6.70 -2.92
CA THR A 331 -7.92 7.25 -4.23
C THR A 331 -9.02 6.41 -4.85
N ASN A 332 -9.69 6.95 -5.86
CA ASN A 332 -10.68 6.22 -6.64
C ASN A 332 -10.18 5.87 -8.06
N LEU A 333 -8.87 5.92 -8.30
CA LEU A 333 -8.25 5.45 -9.53
C LEU A 333 -7.62 4.08 -9.31
N GLY A 334 -8.32 3.03 -9.73
CA GLY A 334 -7.85 1.64 -9.62
C GLY A 334 -7.16 1.14 -10.89
N GLY A 335 -6.61 -0.07 -10.77
CA GLY A 335 -5.98 -0.81 -11.86
C GLY A 335 -4.46 -0.85 -11.79
N PHE A 336 -3.91 -1.80 -12.54
CA PHE A 336 -2.48 -1.95 -12.75
C PHE A 336 -2.16 -1.84 -14.24
N ILE A 337 -1.08 -1.14 -14.57
CA ILE A 337 -0.47 -1.17 -15.89
C ILE A 337 0.94 -1.73 -15.71
N GLY A 338 1.20 -2.88 -16.31
CA GLY A 338 2.50 -3.55 -16.20
C GLY A 338 2.89 -3.93 -14.75
N GLY A 339 1.91 -4.25 -13.89
CA GLY A 339 2.16 -4.63 -12.50
C GLY A 339 2.33 -3.47 -11.52
N VAL A 340 2.25 -2.22 -11.99
CA VAL A 340 2.33 -1.01 -11.14
C VAL A 340 0.95 -0.37 -11.02
N SER A 341 0.55 0.02 -9.81
CA SER A 341 -0.71 0.74 -9.58
C SER A 341 -0.76 2.03 -10.40
N THR A 342 -1.86 2.24 -11.10
CA THR A 342 -2.07 3.42 -11.96
C THR A 342 -2.03 4.72 -11.15
N ALA A 343 -2.60 4.74 -9.95
CA ALA A 343 -2.55 5.88 -9.04
C ALA A 343 -1.19 6.05 -8.36
N ASP A 344 -0.40 4.98 -8.27
CA ASP A 344 0.85 4.91 -7.50
C ASP A 344 0.69 5.49 -6.07
N PRO A 345 -0.22 4.92 -5.26
CA PRO A 345 -0.50 5.45 -3.93
C PRO A 345 0.73 5.37 -3.01
N TRP A 346 1.64 4.46 -3.29
CA TRP A 346 2.94 4.35 -2.63
C TRP A 346 3.78 5.62 -2.81
N GLY A 347 3.91 6.08 -4.06
CA GLY A 347 4.61 7.33 -4.38
C GLY A 347 3.96 8.54 -3.73
N LEU A 348 2.62 8.61 -3.72
CA LEU A 348 1.88 9.68 -3.06
C LEU A 348 2.18 9.71 -1.55
N THR A 349 2.05 8.56 -0.89
CA THR A 349 2.27 8.44 0.55
C THR A 349 3.71 8.74 0.94
N TYR A 350 4.67 8.20 0.19
CA TYR A 350 6.09 8.42 0.43
C TYR A 350 6.49 9.90 0.24
N GLY A 351 5.95 10.56 -0.79
CA GLY A 351 6.18 11.98 -1.00
C GLY A 351 5.59 12.87 0.10
N VAL A 352 4.42 12.49 0.64
CA VAL A 352 3.85 13.17 1.83
C VAL A 352 4.72 12.91 3.05
N ALA A 353 5.10 11.64 3.31
CA ALA A 353 5.92 11.27 4.46
C ALA A 353 7.27 12.00 4.47
N GLY A 354 7.92 12.14 3.31
CA GLY A 354 9.20 12.83 3.17
C GLY A 354 9.17 14.31 3.53
N ARG A 355 7.97 14.94 3.52
CA ARG A 355 7.79 16.32 3.99
C ARG A 355 7.73 16.45 5.50
N TYR A 356 7.40 15.37 6.18
CA TYR A 356 7.41 15.29 7.65
C TYR A 356 8.72 14.72 8.19
N VAL A 357 9.36 13.82 7.46
CA VAL A 357 10.59 13.14 7.82
C VAL A 357 11.63 13.41 6.72
N PRO A 358 12.47 14.45 6.89
CA PRO A 358 13.39 14.89 5.84
C PRO A 358 14.33 13.79 5.30
N GLY A 359 14.76 12.85 6.16
CA GLY A 359 15.62 11.73 5.77
C GLY A 359 14.99 10.75 4.78
N LEU A 360 13.66 10.68 4.73
CA LEU A 360 12.94 9.84 3.77
C LEU A 360 13.02 10.42 2.35
N PHE A 361 12.96 11.74 2.20
CA PHE A 361 12.86 12.36 0.89
C PHE A 361 14.24 12.78 0.37
N VAL A 362 14.72 12.08 -0.63
CA VAL A 362 16.01 12.32 -1.27
C VAL A 362 16.18 13.75 -1.82
N GLY A 363 15.07 14.41 -2.13
CA GLY A 363 15.09 15.81 -2.59
C GLY A 363 15.52 16.82 -1.53
N ASN A 364 15.53 16.43 -0.26
CA ASN A 364 16.04 17.26 0.83
C ASN A 364 17.57 17.18 0.97
N GLU A 365 18.24 16.28 0.22
CA GLU A 365 19.69 16.15 0.26
C GLU A 365 20.38 17.13 -0.68
N SER A 366 21.51 17.65 -0.24
CA SER A 366 22.39 18.41 -1.13
C SER A 366 23.02 17.46 -2.15
N PRO A 367 23.03 17.82 -3.45
CA PRO A 367 23.71 17.02 -4.47
C PRO A 367 25.16 16.77 -4.13
N GLN A 368 25.60 15.52 -4.20
CA GLN A 368 26.99 15.13 -4.04
C GLN A 368 27.76 15.29 -5.36
N PRO A 369 29.07 15.37 -5.33
CA PRO A 369 29.87 15.29 -6.55
C PRO A 369 29.60 14.00 -7.31
N ASP A 370 29.30 14.11 -8.60
CA ASP A 370 29.04 12.95 -9.45
C ASP A 370 30.34 12.19 -9.75
N SER A 371 30.59 11.11 -9.04
CA SER A 371 31.77 10.25 -9.23
C SER A 371 31.65 9.35 -10.47
N GLU A 372 30.46 9.20 -11.06
CA GLU A 372 30.20 8.34 -12.22
C GLU A 372 29.44 9.08 -13.34
N PRO A 373 30.00 10.13 -13.96
CA PRO A 373 29.28 10.92 -14.97
C PRO A 373 28.85 10.11 -16.20
N ALA A 374 29.54 9.01 -16.50
CA ALA A 374 29.15 8.10 -17.58
C ALA A 374 27.84 7.36 -17.25
N LEU A 375 27.65 6.94 -15.99
CA LEU A 375 26.41 6.34 -15.49
C LEU A 375 25.26 7.34 -15.57
N THR A 376 25.48 8.57 -15.08
CA THR A 376 24.48 9.66 -15.13
C THR A 376 23.99 9.91 -16.56
N ARG A 377 24.92 10.05 -17.54
CA ARG A 377 24.56 10.21 -18.96
C ARG A 377 23.75 9.02 -19.49
N ARG A 378 24.15 7.79 -19.14
CA ARG A 378 23.46 6.58 -19.55
C ARG A 378 22.03 6.52 -18.98
N LEU A 379 21.86 6.79 -17.67
CA LEU A 379 20.54 6.74 -17.02
C LEU A 379 19.61 7.84 -17.54
N ARG A 380 20.13 9.04 -17.81
CA ARG A 380 19.37 10.09 -18.50
C ARG A 380 18.87 9.62 -19.87
N ALA A 381 19.76 9.11 -20.72
CA ALA A 381 19.39 8.60 -22.03
C ALA A 381 18.40 7.45 -21.96
N THR A 382 18.56 6.54 -20.97
CA THR A 382 17.64 5.45 -20.71
C THR A 382 16.24 5.98 -20.40
N LEU A 383 16.12 6.96 -19.50
CA LEU A 383 14.86 7.59 -19.11
C LEU A 383 14.17 8.25 -20.29
N GLU A 384 14.90 9.02 -21.10
CA GLU A 384 14.38 9.70 -22.30
C GLU A 384 13.90 8.69 -23.37
N ARG A 385 14.67 7.61 -23.61
CA ARG A 385 14.26 6.54 -24.54
C ARG A 385 13.00 5.81 -24.08
N LEU A 386 12.92 5.44 -22.81
CA LEU A 386 11.72 4.82 -22.23
C LEU A 386 10.49 5.71 -22.40
N ALA A 387 10.62 7.01 -22.18
CA ALA A 387 9.54 7.97 -22.36
C ALA A 387 9.07 8.07 -23.83
N ARG A 388 9.99 7.95 -24.78
CA ARG A 388 9.66 7.89 -26.23
C ARG A 388 9.14 6.52 -26.68
N GLY A 389 9.24 5.49 -25.82
CA GLY A 389 8.88 4.09 -26.13
C GLY A 389 9.89 3.40 -27.04
N GLU A 390 11.12 3.89 -27.05
CA GLU A 390 12.24 3.30 -27.76
C GLU A 390 12.87 2.17 -26.95
N GLU A 391 13.64 1.30 -27.62
CA GLU A 391 14.47 0.34 -26.92
C GLU A 391 15.49 1.04 -26.04
N ALA A 392 15.56 0.66 -24.78
CA ALA A 392 16.51 1.15 -23.80
C ALA A 392 17.45 0.01 -23.36
N PRO A 393 18.65 -0.09 -23.96
CA PRO A 393 19.64 -1.08 -23.55
C PRO A 393 19.95 -0.96 -22.05
N GLY A 394 20.13 -2.09 -21.37
CA GLY A 394 20.43 -2.08 -19.95
C GLY A 394 19.21 -1.92 -19.04
N VAL A 395 17.98 -2.06 -19.57
CA VAL A 395 16.74 -2.17 -18.78
C VAL A 395 16.28 -3.62 -18.78
N THR A 396 15.88 -4.13 -17.61
CA THR A 396 15.37 -5.50 -17.52
C THR A 396 14.03 -5.66 -18.25
N PRO A 397 13.73 -6.85 -18.81
CA PRO A 397 12.44 -7.11 -19.47
C PRO A 397 11.25 -6.83 -18.55
N GLY A 398 11.34 -7.19 -17.26
CA GLY A 398 10.31 -6.94 -16.25
C GLY A 398 10.00 -5.47 -16.08
N LEU A 399 11.02 -4.62 -15.94
CA LEU A 399 10.82 -3.18 -15.85
C LEU A 399 10.24 -2.59 -17.14
N ARG A 400 10.72 -3.04 -18.31
CA ARG A 400 10.19 -2.59 -19.59
C ARG A 400 8.70 -2.87 -19.73
N ALA A 401 8.25 -4.05 -19.32
CA ALA A 401 6.82 -4.42 -19.33
C ALA A 401 6.00 -3.63 -18.29
N ALA A 402 6.61 -3.23 -17.18
CA ALA A 402 5.94 -2.51 -16.10
C ALA A 402 5.77 -1.00 -16.34
N ILE A 403 6.60 -0.38 -17.19
CA ILE A 403 6.58 1.07 -17.40
C ILE A 403 5.41 1.49 -18.30
N SER A 404 4.54 2.34 -17.75
CA SER A 404 3.57 3.10 -18.56
C SER A 404 4.28 4.23 -19.32
N ARG A 405 4.52 4.01 -20.61
CA ARG A 405 5.11 5.00 -21.53
C ARG A 405 4.41 6.36 -21.45
N ALA A 406 3.08 6.37 -21.54
CA ALA A 406 2.30 7.60 -21.54
C ALA A 406 2.46 8.38 -20.21
N THR A 407 2.51 7.66 -19.09
CA THR A 407 2.72 8.29 -17.79
C THR A 407 4.14 8.82 -17.64
N LEU A 408 5.14 8.05 -18.08
CA LEU A 408 6.53 8.49 -18.03
C LEU A 408 6.78 9.70 -18.94
N ALA A 409 6.25 9.69 -20.15
CA ALA A 409 6.37 10.81 -21.10
C ALA A 409 5.75 12.10 -20.57
N ARG A 410 4.56 12.02 -19.96
CA ARG A 410 3.91 13.19 -19.31
C ARG A 410 4.71 13.73 -18.14
N ARG A 411 5.33 12.84 -17.33
CA ARG A 411 6.12 13.24 -16.17
C ARG A 411 7.48 13.82 -16.56
N LEU A 412 8.09 13.27 -17.60
CA LEU A 412 9.45 13.62 -17.98
C LEU A 412 9.48 14.95 -18.76
N GLY A 413 8.60 15.11 -19.73
CA GLY A 413 8.64 16.24 -20.65
C GLY A 413 10.01 16.37 -21.33
N THR A 414 10.42 17.61 -21.67
CA THR A 414 11.75 17.92 -22.12
C THR A 414 12.63 18.26 -20.92
N LEU A 415 13.66 17.46 -20.67
CA LEU A 415 14.60 17.68 -19.57
C LEU A 415 15.50 18.91 -19.81
N GLN A 416 15.41 19.88 -18.92
CA GLN A 416 16.31 21.03 -18.85
C GLN A 416 17.60 20.67 -18.11
N SER A 417 17.48 19.94 -17.00
CA SER A 417 18.64 19.40 -16.26
C SER A 417 18.37 18.01 -15.73
N PHE A 418 19.47 17.28 -15.48
CA PHE A 418 19.45 15.96 -14.84
C PHE A 418 20.72 15.87 -13.98
N THR A 419 20.56 16.04 -12.67
CA THR A 419 21.66 16.20 -11.71
C THR A 419 21.68 15.02 -10.75
N PHE A 420 22.85 14.43 -10.58
CA PHE A 420 23.09 13.40 -9.57
C PHE A 420 22.90 13.98 -8.16
N ILE A 421 22.28 13.21 -7.26
CA ILE A 421 22.14 13.56 -5.85
C ILE A 421 23.01 12.64 -5.02
N THR A 422 22.70 11.35 -5.01
CA THR A 422 23.41 10.34 -4.22
C THR A 422 23.14 8.95 -4.79
N CYS A 423 23.95 7.97 -4.41
CA CYS A 423 23.60 6.56 -4.52
C CYS A 423 23.65 5.93 -3.13
N ASP A 424 22.60 5.25 -2.78
CA ASP A 424 22.51 4.46 -1.55
C ASP A 424 22.88 3.01 -1.86
N ASP A 425 23.68 2.39 -1.02
CA ASP A 425 23.94 0.94 -1.03
C ASP A 425 22.73 0.18 -0.44
N GLU A 426 21.52 0.67 -0.68
CA GLU A 426 20.32 -0.06 -0.37
C GLU A 426 20.33 -1.35 -1.19
N ARG A 427 20.89 -2.36 -0.60
CA ARG A 427 20.77 -3.74 -1.10
C ARG A 427 19.28 -4.01 -1.14
N GLY A 428 18.76 -4.01 -2.35
CA GLY A 428 17.34 -4.02 -2.72
C GLY A 428 16.50 -5.07 -2.02
N ARG A 429 16.31 -4.87 -0.74
CA ARG A 429 15.53 -5.75 0.12
C ARG A 429 14.04 -5.58 -0.11
N GLU A 430 13.63 -4.48 -0.76
CA GLU A 430 12.23 -4.12 -0.79
C GLU A 430 11.41 -4.86 -1.86
N ARG A 431 11.78 -4.78 -3.11
CA ARG A 431 10.96 -5.29 -4.23
C ARG A 431 11.65 -6.35 -5.08
N HIS A 432 12.96 -6.31 -5.13
CA HIS A 432 13.77 -7.08 -6.08
C HIS A 432 14.80 -7.99 -5.41
N GLY A 433 14.83 -8.04 -4.08
CA GLY A 433 15.75 -8.88 -3.31
C GLY A 433 17.21 -8.66 -3.70
N ASP A 434 17.97 -9.76 -3.84
CA ASP A 434 19.40 -9.72 -4.17
C ASP A 434 19.72 -9.26 -5.60
N GLN A 435 18.69 -9.00 -6.43
CA GLN A 435 18.89 -8.51 -7.80
C GLN A 435 19.39 -7.07 -7.84
N VAL A 436 19.10 -6.26 -6.82
CA VAL A 436 19.55 -4.86 -6.73
C VAL A 436 20.78 -4.75 -5.85
N LYS A 437 21.77 -3.97 -6.29
CA LYS A 437 23.00 -3.68 -5.55
C LYS A 437 23.05 -2.27 -5.01
N ARG A 438 22.48 -1.30 -5.72
CA ARG A 438 22.41 0.09 -5.28
C ARG A 438 21.22 0.82 -5.90
N VAL A 439 20.83 1.92 -5.26
CA VAL A 439 19.81 2.83 -5.77
C VAL A 439 20.45 4.19 -5.97
N CYS A 440 20.37 4.73 -7.19
CA CYS A 440 20.94 6.05 -7.50
C CYS A 440 19.80 7.05 -7.76
N HIS A 441 19.93 8.23 -7.16
CA HIS A 441 18.93 9.27 -7.15
C HIS A 441 19.38 10.49 -7.96
N TYR A 442 18.44 11.03 -8.74
CA TYR A 442 18.67 12.15 -9.64
C TYR A 442 17.57 13.19 -9.54
N ARG A 443 17.96 14.46 -9.54
CA ARG A 443 17.03 15.58 -9.68
C ARG A 443 16.92 15.93 -11.16
N ALA A 444 15.70 15.92 -11.67
CA ALA A 444 15.38 16.31 -13.04
C ALA A 444 14.51 17.56 -13.02
N VAL A 445 14.85 18.55 -13.83
CA VAL A 445 14.07 19.78 -14.03
C VAL A 445 13.53 19.78 -15.44
N ASN A 446 12.25 20.09 -15.61
CA ASN A 446 11.60 20.26 -16.88
C ASN A 446 10.59 21.44 -16.82
N ALA A 447 9.83 21.67 -17.91
CA ALA A 447 8.85 22.76 -17.96
C ALA A 447 7.70 22.62 -16.94
N PHE A 448 7.50 21.44 -16.36
CA PHE A 448 6.45 21.15 -15.38
C PHE A 448 6.94 21.21 -13.93
N GLY A 449 8.22 21.51 -13.70
CA GLY A 449 8.85 21.61 -12.38
C GLY A 449 9.98 20.63 -12.16
N THR A 450 10.30 20.41 -10.90
CA THR A 450 11.34 19.48 -10.43
C THR A 450 10.74 18.12 -10.13
N ARG A 451 11.47 17.07 -10.49
CA ARG A 451 11.12 15.69 -10.17
C ARG A 451 12.37 14.90 -9.82
N TYR A 452 12.24 14.00 -8.85
CA TYR A 452 13.32 13.13 -8.40
C TYR A 452 13.12 11.73 -8.96
N TYR A 453 14.13 11.18 -9.63
CA TYR A 453 14.14 9.84 -10.18
C TYR A 453 15.08 8.95 -9.39
N SER A 454 14.62 7.77 -9.02
CA SER A 454 15.41 6.72 -8.38
C SER A 454 15.55 5.54 -9.32
N PHE A 455 16.77 5.08 -9.53
CA PHE A 455 17.11 3.94 -10.38
C PHE A 455 17.67 2.82 -9.52
N TRP A 456 16.99 1.70 -9.48
CA TRP A 456 17.46 0.48 -8.83
C TRP A 456 18.34 -0.29 -9.81
N LEU A 457 19.62 -0.47 -9.45
CA LEU A 457 20.63 -1.03 -10.33
C LEU A 457 21.09 -2.40 -9.86
N ALA A 458 21.10 -3.37 -10.78
CA ALA A 458 21.69 -4.68 -10.56
C ALA A 458 23.23 -4.60 -10.51
N ALA A 459 23.89 -5.69 -10.13
CA ALA A 459 25.35 -5.78 -10.07
C ALA A 459 26.02 -5.56 -11.44
N ASP A 460 25.36 -5.95 -12.53
CA ASP A 460 25.80 -5.73 -13.90
C ASP A 460 25.44 -4.33 -14.44
N GLY A 461 24.89 -3.47 -13.60
CA GLY A 461 24.51 -2.10 -13.91
C GLY A 461 23.21 -1.97 -14.67
N ARG A 462 22.45 -3.05 -14.93
CA ARG A 462 21.11 -2.94 -15.54
C ARG A 462 20.14 -2.27 -14.58
N VAL A 463 19.19 -1.51 -15.15
CA VAL A 463 18.09 -0.90 -14.40
C VAL A 463 16.99 -1.96 -14.17
N VAL A 464 16.77 -2.29 -12.92
CA VAL A 464 15.77 -3.27 -12.47
C VAL A 464 14.44 -2.61 -12.19
N ASP A 465 14.47 -1.40 -11.61
CA ASP A 465 13.27 -0.61 -11.32
C ASP A 465 13.54 0.90 -11.44
N LEU A 466 12.44 1.66 -11.57
CA LEU A 466 12.45 3.11 -11.76
C LEU A 466 11.30 3.74 -10.96
N GLY A 467 11.62 4.60 -10.01
CA GLY A 467 10.67 5.42 -9.28
C GLY A 467 10.79 6.91 -9.60
N SER A 468 9.72 7.66 -9.39
CA SER A 468 9.77 9.12 -9.48
C SER A 468 8.82 9.80 -8.50
N LEU A 469 9.31 10.89 -7.86
CA LEU A 469 8.55 11.76 -6.97
C LEU A 469 8.63 13.21 -7.47
N ALA A 470 7.54 13.96 -7.38
CA ALA A 470 7.56 15.42 -7.61
C ALA A 470 8.06 16.15 -6.36
N GLU A 471 8.65 17.32 -6.58
CA GLU A 471 9.03 18.28 -5.52
C GLU A 471 7.80 18.88 -4.82
#